data_f85bfab325510e7b0d778a994bf974ba
#
_entry.id   f85bfab325510e7b0d778a994bf974ba
#
_cell.length_a   1.000
_cell.length_b   1.000
_cell.length_c   1.000
_cell.angle_alpha   90.00
_cell.angle_beta   90.00
_cell.angle_gamma   90.00
#
_symmetry.space_group_name_H-M   'P 1'
#
loop_
_entity.id
_entity.type
_entity.pdbx_description
1 polymer ?
#
loop_
_entity_poly.entity_id
_entity_poly.type
_entity_poly.pdbx_seq_one_letter_code
_entity_poly.pdbx_strand_id
1 'polypeptide(L)'
;MIPAIILFVVTYILMLTFSKYRPYIALASGVIFILTGMLPLGNVLGALDFNVLLMIAGTMGLVQLFIDSKMPALLADGIMAKVPNVQWAAVCLALFAGVISAFVDNVATVLMIAPVALEICRKLKTNPVPFIIGIAVSSNLQGAATLVGDTTAIMLGSALDMSFMDFFWYQGKPSIFFAVELGALLSALILAFIFRKEKSPIPTQTSVTKVTDYVPTVLLVGTIVLLICASFIPNKPDVTNGLICCALLAVGLIYHFAKTGEIAEMAGPLKSIDLETIGLLVGLFLMIGGVSNMGVIDAAAAMLAKAGGGNLFVLYTVIVWASVLISAFIDNIPYVATMIPVIAGLATQLGVDPTPLYFGLLSGATLGGNCTPIGASANITGIGILRREGYTVRNADFFKIGIPFTFAAIVPAYIYIWLLYGI
;
A
#
# COMPACT_ATOMS: atom_id res chain seq x y z
N MET A 1 -27.70 -4.04 -16.63
CA MET A 1 -26.64 -4.99 -16.24
C MET A 1 -25.63 -5.24 -17.36
N ILE A 2 -26.00 -5.83 -18.54
CA ILE A 2 -25.03 -6.15 -19.62
C ILE A 2 -24.16 -4.96 -20.08
N PRO A 3 -24.70 -3.76 -20.36
CA PRO A 3 -23.87 -2.61 -20.75
C PRO A 3 -22.86 -2.20 -19.68
N ALA A 4 -23.26 -2.29 -18.40
CA ALA A 4 -22.34 -2.00 -17.29
C ALA A 4 -21.17 -3.00 -17.20
N ILE A 5 -21.44 -4.29 -17.42
CA ILE A 5 -20.41 -5.33 -17.47
C ILE A 5 -19.44 -5.06 -18.65
N ILE A 6 -19.98 -4.76 -19.83
CA ILE A 6 -19.16 -4.48 -21.02
C ILE A 6 -18.26 -3.27 -20.76
N LEU A 7 -18.83 -2.16 -20.29
CA LEU A 7 -18.07 -0.95 -20.00
C LEU A 7 -17.01 -1.19 -18.92
N PHE A 8 -17.34 -1.92 -17.87
CA PHE A 8 -16.42 -2.31 -16.81
C PHE A 8 -15.24 -3.15 -17.36
N VAL A 9 -15.53 -4.21 -18.09
CA VAL A 9 -14.49 -5.09 -18.67
C VAL A 9 -13.62 -4.32 -19.65
N VAL A 10 -14.21 -3.52 -20.54
CA VAL A 10 -13.46 -2.67 -21.49
C VAL A 10 -12.55 -1.69 -20.73
N THR A 11 -13.06 -1.05 -19.67
CA THR A 11 -12.26 -0.14 -18.84
C THR A 11 -11.05 -0.84 -18.24
N TYR A 12 -11.23 -2.04 -17.68
CA TYR A 12 -10.12 -2.82 -17.13
C TYR A 12 -9.10 -3.24 -18.20
N ILE A 13 -9.55 -3.71 -19.36
CA ILE A 13 -8.68 -4.04 -20.49
C ILE A 13 -7.86 -2.81 -20.91
N LEU A 14 -8.50 -1.64 -21.01
CA LEU A 14 -7.81 -0.40 -21.38
C LEU A 14 -6.81 0.03 -20.30
N MET A 15 -7.15 -0.05 -19.01
CA MET A 15 -6.22 0.26 -17.90
C MET A 15 -5.01 -0.68 -17.87
N LEU A 16 -5.19 -1.96 -18.22
CA LEU A 16 -4.10 -2.93 -18.31
C LEU A 16 -3.21 -2.68 -19.52
N THR A 17 -3.82 -2.36 -20.68
CA THR A 17 -3.09 -2.13 -21.91
C THR A 17 -2.34 -0.79 -21.91
N PHE A 18 -2.98 0.25 -21.36
CA PHE A 18 -2.45 1.61 -21.34
C PHE A 18 -2.16 2.08 -19.91
N SER A 19 -1.24 1.41 -19.23
CA SER A 19 -0.92 1.63 -17.83
C SER A 19 -0.63 3.08 -17.45
N LYS A 20 -0.02 3.86 -18.35
CA LYS A 20 0.27 5.29 -18.15
C LYS A 20 -1.01 6.16 -18.08
N TYR A 21 -2.10 5.71 -18.68
CA TYR A 21 -3.35 6.47 -18.79
C TYR A 21 -4.45 5.95 -17.86
N ARG A 22 -4.13 5.05 -16.92
CA ARG A 22 -5.10 4.45 -15.98
C ARG A 22 -6.02 5.45 -15.29
N PRO A 23 -5.53 6.58 -14.73
CA PRO A 23 -6.40 7.55 -14.06
C PRO A 23 -7.43 8.17 -14.99
N TYR A 24 -6.98 8.55 -16.20
CA TYR A 24 -7.85 9.17 -17.20
C TYR A 24 -8.89 8.19 -17.74
N ILE A 25 -8.53 6.92 -17.92
CA ILE A 25 -9.44 5.86 -18.36
C ILE A 25 -10.50 5.60 -17.28
N ALA A 26 -10.10 5.51 -16.02
CA ALA A 26 -11.04 5.31 -14.90
C ALA A 26 -12.00 6.50 -14.76
N LEU A 27 -11.48 7.73 -14.79
CA LEU A 27 -12.31 8.95 -14.74
C LEU A 27 -13.29 9.01 -15.93
N ALA A 28 -12.82 8.77 -17.14
CA ALA A 28 -13.68 8.76 -18.34
C ALA A 28 -14.78 7.69 -18.21
N SER A 29 -14.44 6.51 -17.72
CA SER A 29 -15.42 5.45 -17.45
C SER A 29 -16.45 5.88 -16.40
N GLY A 30 -16.00 6.46 -15.28
CA GLY A 30 -16.90 6.99 -14.25
C GLY A 30 -17.88 8.03 -14.81
N VAL A 31 -17.39 8.96 -15.64
CA VAL A 31 -18.23 9.94 -16.33
C VAL A 31 -19.25 9.27 -17.27
N ILE A 32 -18.84 8.23 -18.03
CA ILE A 32 -19.74 7.47 -18.89
C ILE A 32 -20.83 6.79 -18.05
N PHE A 33 -20.49 6.20 -16.90
CA PHE A 33 -21.50 5.61 -16.00
C PHE A 33 -22.53 6.63 -15.53
N ILE A 34 -22.12 7.88 -15.25
CA ILE A 34 -23.02 8.97 -14.87
C ILE A 34 -23.89 9.40 -16.07
N LEU A 35 -23.27 9.70 -17.23
CA LEU A 35 -23.99 10.18 -18.42
C LEU A 35 -25.00 9.18 -18.98
N THR A 36 -24.74 7.89 -18.84
CA THR A 36 -25.65 6.82 -19.28
C THR A 36 -26.74 6.52 -18.25
N GLY A 37 -26.73 7.20 -17.09
CA GLY A 37 -27.70 6.97 -16.01
C GLY A 37 -27.49 5.65 -15.24
N MET A 38 -26.40 4.91 -15.52
CA MET A 38 -26.05 3.71 -14.76
C MET A 38 -25.64 4.04 -13.33
N LEU A 39 -25.06 5.24 -13.10
CA LEU A 39 -24.90 5.87 -11.79
C LEU A 39 -25.76 7.14 -11.74
N PRO A 40 -26.88 7.15 -11.02
CA PRO A 40 -27.73 8.33 -10.87
C PRO A 40 -26.98 9.50 -10.22
N LEU A 41 -27.22 10.73 -10.68
CA LEU A 41 -26.55 11.94 -10.15
C LEU A 41 -26.68 12.08 -8.63
N GLY A 42 -27.83 11.70 -8.05
CA GLY A 42 -28.03 11.73 -6.60
C GLY A 42 -27.10 10.79 -5.81
N ASN A 43 -26.56 9.75 -6.46
CA ASN A 43 -25.70 8.75 -5.83
C ASN A 43 -24.21 9.02 -6.07
N VAL A 44 -23.85 10.02 -6.86
CA VAL A 44 -22.45 10.31 -7.22
C VAL A 44 -21.61 10.62 -5.98
N LEU A 45 -22.09 11.50 -5.09
CA LEU A 45 -21.35 11.86 -3.86
C LEU A 45 -21.30 10.67 -2.88
N GLY A 46 -22.34 9.86 -2.81
CA GLY A 46 -22.36 8.65 -1.97
C GLY A 46 -21.50 7.51 -2.49
N ALA A 47 -21.13 7.53 -3.78
CA ALA A 47 -20.20 6.56 -4.33
C ALA A 47 -18.73 6.87 -4.00
N LEU A 48 -18.42 8.13 -3.64
CA LEU A 48 -17.05 8.57 -3.33
C LEU A 48 -16.75 8.35 -1.85
N ASP A 49 -15.65 7.68 -1.58
CA ASP A 49 -15.09 7.60 -0.23
C ASP A 49 -14.16 8.79 0.05
N PHE A 50 -14.74 9.85 0.62
CA PHE A 50 -13.99 11.07 0.95
C PHE A 50 -12.93 10.83 2.03
N ASN A 51 -13.15 9.89 2.96
CA ASN A 51 -12.16 9.60 3.99
C ASN A 51 -10.88 9.03 3.37
N VAL A 52 -11.01 8.05 2.48
CA VAL A 52 -9.89 7.47 1.72
C VAL A 52 -9.15 8.55 0.93
N LEU A 53 -9.87 9.38 0.17
CA LEU A 53 -9.25 10.43 -0.67
C LEU A 53 -8.48 11.46 0.16
N LEU A 54 -9.07 11.93 1.28
CA LEU A 54 -8.45 12.88 2.18
C LEU A 54 -7.26 12.29 2.95
N MET A 55 -7.36 11.02 3.39
CA MET A 55 -6.24 10.34 4.03
C MET A 55 -5.03 10.25 3.10
N ILE A 56 -5.25 9.82 1.86
CA ILE A 56 -4.17 9.70 0.85
C ILE A 56 -3.55 11.08 0.57
N ALA A 57 -4.35 12.10 0.30
CA ALA A 57 -3.85 13.43 0.04
C ALA A 57 -3.06 14.01 1.23
N GLY A 58 -3.60 13.87 2.44
CA GLY A 58 -2.98 14.39 3.66
C GLY A 58 -1.67 13.68 4.01
N THR A 59 -1.65 12.36 3.95
CA THR A 59 -0.45 11.57 4.26
C THR A 59 0.67 11.79 3.24
N MET A 60 0.37 11.81 1.93
CA MET A 60 1.39 12.03 0.90
C MET A 60 2.12 13.38 1.07
N GLY A 61 1.38 14.46 1.33
CA GLY A 61 1.99 15.77 1.56
C GLY A 61 2.85 15.82 2.84
N LEU A 62 2.37 15.21 3.94
CA LEU A 62 3.14 15.11 5.20
C LEU A 62 4.41 14.29 5.03
N VAL A 63 4.33 13.18 4.31
CA VAL A 63 5.46 12.31 4.00
C VAL A 63 6.52 13.04 3.21
N GLN A 64 6.14 13.91 2.26
CA GLN A 64 7.11 14.72 1.52
C GLN A 64 7.88 15.67 2.44
N LEU A 65 7.19 16.37 3.35
CA LEU A 65 7.84 17.20 4.35
C LEU A 65 8.83 16.39 5.21
N PHE A 66 8.46 15.16 5.57
CA PHE A 66 9.31 14.26 6.34
C PHE A 66 10.55 13.81 5.54
N ILE A 67 10.41 13.54 4.23
CA ILE A 67 11.52 13.22 3.33
C ILE A 67 12.48 14.41 3.22
N ASP A 68 11.96 15.62 2.99
CA ASP A 68 12.73 16.84 2.82
C ASP A 68 13.52 17.20 4.09
N SER A 69 13.04 16.81 5.27
CA SER A 69 13.73 16.98 6.56
C SER A 69 15.03 16.17 6.68
N LYS A 70 15.27 15.19 5.82
CA LYS A 70 16.37 14.20 5.84
C LYS A 70 16.38 13.30 7.08
N MET A 71 15.32 13.29 7.89
CA MET A 71 15.22 12.41 9.05
C MET A 71 15.32 10.93 8.68
N PRO A 72 14.66 10.44 7.60
CA PRO A 72 14.77 9.05 7.19
C PRO A 72 16.20 8.63 6.85
N ALA A 73 16.98 9.52 6.20
CA ALA A 73 18.37 9.26 5.88
C ALA A 73 19.23 9.17 7.16
N LEU A 74 19.00 10.05 8.15
CA LEU A 74 19.65 9.96 9.45
C LEU A 74 19.36 8.61 10.14
N LEU A 75 18.12 8.17 10.13
CA LEU A 75 17.72 6.88 10.73
C LEU A 75 18.40 5.71 10.01
N ALA A 76 18.46 5.74 8.68
CA ALA A 76 19.17 4.73 7.89
C ALA A 76 20.68 4.72 8.20
N ASP A 77 21.32 5.90 8.30
CA ASP A 77 22.73 6.02 8.70
C ASP A 77 22.98 5.41 10.09
N GLY A 78 22.06 5.66 11.04
CA GLY A 78 22.15 5.11 12.40
C GLY A 78 22.06 3.58 12.45
N ILE A 79 21.27 2.97 11.56
CA ILE A 79 21.20 1.53 11.40
C ILE A 79 22.50 1.01 10.78
N MET A 80 22.94 1.65 9.70
CA MET A 80 24.13 1.23 8.98
C MET A 80 25.42 1.29 9.81
N ALA A 81 25.50 2.23 10.75
CA ALA A 81 26.64 2.33 11.68
C ALA A 81 26.80 1.10 12.60
N LYS A 82 25.73 0.31 12.79
CA LYS A 82 25.70 -0.85 13.68
C LYS A 82 25.78 -2.20 12.96
N VAL A 83 25.72 -2.19 11.64
CA VAL A 83 25.63 -3.42 10.84
C VAL A 83 27.03 -3.94 10.50
N PRO A 84 27.33 -5.24 10.76
CA PRO A 84 28.69 -5.78 10.65
C PRO A 84 29.13 -6.07 9.21
N ASN A 85 28.21 -6.38 8.30
CA ASN A 85 28.54 -6.80 6.93
C ASN A 85 27.38 -6.51 5.95
N VAL A 86 27.66 -6.73 4.65
CA VAL A 86 26.74 -6.51 3.52
C VAL A 86 25.44 -7.29 3.65
N GLN A 87 25.48 -8.54 4.12
CA GLN A 87 24.29 -9.37 4.34
C GLN A 87 23.30 -8.68 5.27
N TRP A 88 23.78 -8.28 6.46
CA TRP A 88 22.92 -7.62 7.45
C TRP A 88 22.53 -6.21 7.03
N ALA A 89 23.36 -5.53 6.23
CA ALA A 89 22.98 -4.26 5.64
C ALA A 89 21.74 -4.39 4.75
N ALA A 90 21.73 -5.38 3.86
CA ALA A 90 20.59 -5.63 2.99
C ALA A 90 19.31 -5.96 3.78
N VAL A 91 19.43 -6.85 4.78
CA VAL A 91 18.29 -7.26 5.62
C VAL A 91 17.79 -6.09 6.47
N CYS A 92 18.68 -5.35 7.14
CA CYS A 92 18.29 -4.23 8.00
C CYS A 92 17.69 -3.07 7.20
N LEU A 93 18.22 -2.76 6.00
CA LEU A 93 17.62 -1.74 5.14
C LEU A 93 16.24 -2.17 4.61
N ALA A 94 16.06 -3.43 4.25
CA ALA A 94 14.77 -3.95 3.83
C ALA A 94 13.75 -3.91 4.99
N LEU A 95 14.13 -4.36 6.19
CA LEU A 95 13.28 -4.26 7.37
C LEU A 95 12.97 -2.81 7.75
N PHE A 96 13.97 -1.93 7.70
CA PHE A 96 13.77 -0.51 7.95
C PHE A 96 12.79 0.11 6.94
N ALA A 97 12.96 -0.21 5.65
CA ALA A 97 12.01 0.20 4.63
C ALA A 97 10.59 -0.30 4.94
N GLY A 98 10.45 -1.54 5.39
CA GLY A 98 9.16 -2.07 5.83
C GLY A 98 8.58 -1.28 7.00
N VAL A 99 9.35 -1.08 8.08
CA VAL A 99 8.87 -0.33 9.27
C VAL A 99 8.44 1.09 8.90
N ILE A 100 9.19 1.77 8.05
CA ILE A 100 8.79 3.10 7.55
C ILE A 100 7.51 2.97 6.71
N SER A 101 7.42 1.97 5.84
CA SER A 101 6.26 1.78 4.95
C SER A 101 4.98 1.38 5.66
N ALA A 102 5.06 0.90 6.90
CA ALA A 102 3.87 0.71 7.72
C ALA A 102 3.15 2.03 8.05
N PHE A 103 3.82 3.18 7.90
CA PHE A 103 3.30 4.52 8.22
C PHE A 103 3.42 5.52 7.07
N VAL A 104 4.11 5.12 6.00
CA VAL A 104 4.47 5.94 4.85
C VAL A 104 4.22 5.10 3.60
N ASP A 105 3.63 5.72 2.58
CA ASP A 105 3.39 5.06 1.29
C ASP A 105 4.63 4.29 0.79
N ASN A 106 4.38 3.12 0.19
CA ASN A 106 5.43 2.20 -0.24
C ASN A 106 6.33 2.77 -1.34
N VAL A 107 5.80 3.58 -2.26
CA VAL A 107 6.57 4.24 -3.34
C VAL A 107 7.48 5.30 -2.75
N ALA A 108 6.95 6.15 -1.87
CA ALA A 108 7.70 7.18 -1.16
C ALA A 108 8.84 6.57 -0.32
N THR A 109 8.57 5.46 0.35
CA THR A 109 9.57 4.71 1.13
C THR A 109 10.71 4.20 0.25
N VAL A 110 10.42 3.64 -0.93
CA VAL A 110 11.46 3.19 -1.87
C VAL A 110 12.27 4.37 -2.39
N LEU A 111 11.61 5.48 -2.79
CA LEU A 111 12.31 6.69 -3.25
C LEU A 111 13.27 7.25 -2.20
N MET A 112 12.95 7.11 -0.93
CA MET A 112 13.70 7.61 0.20
C MET A 112 14.89 6.72 0.57
N ILE A 113 14.71 5.40 0.58
CA ILE A 113 15.72 4.46 1.10
C ILE A 113 16.64 3.93 -0.01
N ALA A 114 16.16 3.84 -1.25
CA ALA A 114 16.95 3.35 -2.36
C ALA A 114 18.24 4.16 -2.62
N PRO A 115 18.25 5.51 -2.56
CA PRO A 115 19.50 6.27 -2.70
C PRO A 115 20.55 5.91 -1.65
N VAL A 116 20.14 5.67 -0.40
CA VAL A 116 21.03 5.23 0.68
C VAL A 116 21.65 3.87 0.34
N ALA A 117 20.84 2.91 -0.09
CA ALA A 117 21.32 1.59 -0.50
C ALA A 117 22.27 1.68 -1.70
N LEU A 118 21.99 2.54 -2.68
CA LEU A 118 22.87 2.78 -3.84
C LEU A 118 24.23 3.34 -3.42
N GLU A 119 24.25 4.31 -2.51
CA GLU A 119 25.50 4.90 -1.99
C GLU A 119 26.37 3.84 -1.29
N ILE A 120 25.74 3.00 -0.46
CA ILE A 120 26.41 1.89 0.22
C ILE A 120 26.96 0.90 -0.80
N CYS A 121 26.16 0.47 -1.77
CA CYS A 121 26.59 -0.48 -2.79
C CYS A 121 27.75 0.08 -3.66
N ARG A 122 27.73 1.38 -3.96
CA ARG A 122 28.84 2.05 -4.66
C ARG A 122 30.14 2.02 -3.83
N LYS A 123 30.08 2.34 -2.54
CA LYS A 123 31.24 2.29 -1.63
C LYS A 123 31.80 0.88 -1.50
N LEU A 124 30.93 -0.13 -1.47
CA LEU A 124 31.31 -1.54 -1.34
C LEU A 124 31.62 -2.23 -2.67
N LYS A 125 31.40 -1.52 -3.80
CA LYS A 125 31.50 -2.09 -5.16
C LYS A 125 30.66 -3.37 -5.35
N THR A 126 29.49 -3.42 -4.68
CA THR A 126 28.53 -4.54 -4.76
C THR A 126 27.37 -4.19 -5.71
N ASN A 127 26.67 -5.23 -6.19
CA ASN A 127 25.51 -5.04 -7.07
C ASN A 127 24.31 -4.53 -6.26
N PRO A 128 23.75 -3.33 -6.54
CA PRO A 128 22.62 -2.78 -5.81
C PRO A 128 21.28 -3.44 -6.15
N VAL A 129 21.17 -4.19 -7.26
CA VAL A 129 19.90 -4.76 -7.74
C VAL A 129 19.19 -5.58 -6.65
N PRO A 130 19.84 -6.56 -5.97
CA PRO A 130 19.15 -7.32 -4.94
C PRO A 130 18.74 -6.49 -3.72
N PHE A 131 19.50 -5.45 -3.37
CA PHE A 131 19.20 -4.55 -2.25
C PHE A 131 17.90 -3.77 -2.52
N ILE A 132 17.83 -3.15 -3.70
CA ILE A 132 16.66 -2.34 -4.09
C ILE A 132 15.41 -3.22 -4.24
N ILE A 133 15.54 -4.43 -4.77
CA ILE A 133 14.42 -5.39 -4.82
C ILE A 133 13.97 -5.73 -3.38
N GLY A 134 14.91 -6.05 -2.48
CA GLY A 134 14.61 -6.35 -1.08
C GLY A 134 13.88 -5.20 -0.37
N ILE A 135 14.31 -3.96 -0.60
CA ILE A 135 13.66 -2.75 -0.08
C ILE A 135 12.23 -2.62 -0.64
N ALA A 136 12.07 -2.78 -1.95
CA ALA A 136 10.76 -2.61 -2.61
C ALA A 136 9.74 -3.65 -2.13
N VAL A 137 10.11 -4.95 -2.09
CA VAL A 137 9.18 -6.01 -1.65
C VAL A 137 8.88 -5.93 -0.14
N SER A 138 9.83 -5.48 0.68
CA SER A 138 9.61 -5.28 2.12
C SER A 138 8.72 -4.07 2.40
N SER A 139 8.92 -2.98 1.66
CA SER A 139 8.07 -1.79 1.71
C SER A 139 6.63 -2.13 1.33
N ASN A 140 6.42 -2.80 0.21
CA ASN A 140 5.07 -3.19 -0.23
C ASN A 140 4.38 -4.15 0.76
N LEU A 141 5.11 -5.11 1.34
CA LEU A 141 4.55 -6.03 2.34
C LEU A 141 4.02 -5.28 3.56
N GLN A 142 4.81 -4.39 4.13
CA GLN A 142 4.45 -3.73 5.38
C GLN A 142 3.48 -2.56 5.21
N GLY A 143 3.23 -2.11 3.98
CA GLY A 143 2.15 -1.17 3.70
C GLY A 143 0.77 -1.67 4.15
N ALA A 144 0.56 -3.00 4.20
CA ALA A 144 -0.68 -3.60 4.71
C ALA A 144 -0.76 -3.67 6.25
N ALA A 145 0.30 -3.32 6.99
CA ALA A 145 0.36 -3.51 8.44
C ALA A 145 -0.50 -2.52 9.23
N THR A 146 -0.68 -1.31 8.75
CA THR A 146 -1.45 -0.25 9.43
C THR A 146 -2.42 0.45 8.49
N LEU A 147 -3.35 1.19 9.07
CA LEU A 147 -4.36 1.96 8.34
C LEU A 147 -3.77 2.97 7.33
N VAL A 148 -2.57 3.47 7.55
CA VAL A 148 -1.97 4.55 6.76
C VAL A 148 -0.78 4.12 5.90
N GLY A 149 -0.41 2.85 5.93
CA GLY A 149 0.79 2.34 5.24
C GLY A 149 0.62 2.23 3.72
N ASP A 150 -0.56 1.87 3.24
CA ASP A 150 -0.84 1.72 1.81
C ASP A 150 -2.29 2.10 1.50
N THR A 151 -2.55 2.55 0.28
CA THR A 151 -3.89 2.87 -0.22
C THR A 151 -4.87 1.71 -0.05
N THR A 152 -4.42 0.49 -0.27
CA THR A 152 -5.27 -0.72 -0.10
C THR A 152 -5.67 -0.96 1.36
N ALA A 153 -4.79 -0.66 2.31
CA ALA A 153 -5.07 -0.73 3.74
C ALA A 153 -6.09 0.35 4.15
N ILE A 154 -5.94 1.58 3.64
CA ILE A 154 -6.90 2.68 3.86
C ILE A 154 -8.30 2.29 3.35
N MET A 155 -8.39 1.73 2.14
CA MET A 155 -9.65 1.28 1.54
C MET A 155 -10.31 0.14 2.32
N LEU A 156 -9.52 -0.83 2.77
CA LEU A 156 -10.03 -1.91 3.61
C LEU A 156 -10.52 -1.39 4.96
N GLY A 157 -9.75 -0.50 5.58
CA GLY A 157 -10.11 0.14 6.85
C GLY A 157 -11.44 0.88 6.74
N SER A 158 -11.67 1.61 5.63
CA SER A 158 -12.94 2.26 5.35
C SER A 158 -14.07 1.24 5.15
N ALA A 159 -13.84 0.16 4.40
CA ALA A 159 -14.86 -0.86 4.12
C ALA A 159 -15.34 -1.65 5.34
N LEU A 160 -14.50 -1.78 6.38
CA LEU A 160 -14.81 -2.46 7.63
C LEU A 160 -15.06 -1.48 8.81
N ASP A 161 -15.12 -0.17 8.53
CA ASP A 161 -15.21 0.89 9.56
C ASP A 161 -14.10 0.78 10.62
N MET A 162 -12.91 0.32 10.23
CA MET A 162 -11.78 0.12 11.12
C MET A 162 -11.13 1.45 11.48
N SER A 163 -10.86 1.63 12.76
CA SER A 163 -9.97 2.68 13.26
C SER A 163 -8.50 2.26 13.11
N PHE A 164 -7.57 3.18 13.40
CA PHE A 164 -6.13 2.88 13.38
C PHE A 164 -5.77 1.74 14.34
N MET A 165 -6.37 1.70 15.53
CA MET A 165 -6.10 0.66 16.53
C MET A 165 -6.67 -0.71 16.14
N ASP A 166 -7.70 -0.75 15.30
CA ASP A 166 -8.30 -2.02 14.86
C ASP A 166 -7.37 -2.82 13.93
N PHE A 167 -6.36 -2.19 13.35
CA PHE A 167 -5.29 -2.90 12.65
C PHE A 167 -4.42 -3.72 13.61
N PHE A 168 -4.34 -3.34 14.89
CA PHE A 168 -3.62 -4.07 15.93
C PHE A 168 -4.52 -5.04 16.69
N TRP A 169 -5.74 -4.60 17.02
CA TRP A 169 -6.68 -5.41 17.80
C TRP A 169 -8.10 -5.21 17.32
N TYR A 170 -8.69 -6.23 16.74
CA TYR A 170 -10.01 -6.17 16.12
C TYR A 170 -10.91 -7.30 16.63
N GLN A 171 -12.16 -7.01 16.97
CA GLN A 171 -13.14 -7.98 17.51
C GLN A 171 -12.60 -8.82 18.70
N GLY A 172 -11.78 -8.21 19.57
CA GLY A 172 -11.19 -8.91 20.70
C GLY A 172 -10.04 -9.85 20.38
N LYS A 173 -9.51 -9.82 19.14
CA LYS A 173 -8.43 -10.70 18.65
C LYS A 173 -7.27 -9.88 18.09
N PRO A 174 -6.02 -10.39 18.11
CA PRO A 174 -4.90 -9.75 17.41
C PRO A 174 -5.19 -9.68 15.91
N SER A 175 -5.05 -8.48 15.33
CA SER A 175 -5.51 -8.17 13.97
C SER A 175 -4.44 -8.35 12.90
N ILE A 176 -4.69 -7.78 11.73
CA ILE A 176 -3.89 -7.97 10.52
C ILE A 176 -2.44 -7.51 10.66
N PHE A 177 -2.16 -6.52 11.52
CA PHE A 177 -0.80 -6.09 11.84
C PHE A 177 0.09 -7.29 12.18
N PHE A 178 -0.35 -8.17 13.06
CA PHE A 178 0.45 -9.32 13.48
C PHE A 178 0.61 -10.38 12.37
N ALA A 179 -0.37 -10.51 11.47
CA ALA A 179 -0.25 -11.38 10.30
C ALA A 179 0.86 -10.87 9.36
N VAL A 180 0.88 -9.56 9.12
CA VAL A 180 1.87 -8.91 8.26
C VAL A 180 3.25 -8.96 8.89
N GLU A 181 3.38 -8.66 10.20
CA GLU A 181 4.67 -8.71 10.90
C GLU A 181 5.26 -10.12 10.96
N LEU A 182 4.43 -11.14 11.17
CA LEU A 182 4.87 -12.53 11.07
C LEU A 182 5.42 -12.84 9.67
N GLY A 183 4.73 -12.38 8.64
CA GLY A 183 5.19 -12.44 7.26
C GLY A 183 6.51 -11.71 7.05
N ALA A 184 6.65 -10.52 7.60
CA ALA A 184 7.87 -9.70 7.50
C ALA A 184 9.08 -10.38 8.15
N LEU A 185 8.91 -10.95 9.34
CA LEU A 185 9.97 -11.69 10.03
C LEU A 185 10.44 -12.89 9.22
N LEU A 186 9.51 -13.72 8.70
CA LEU A 186 9.87 -14.89 7.90
C LEU A 186 10.49 -14.50 6.55
N SER A 187 9.99 -13.44 5.92
CA SER A 187 10.58 -12.91 4.69
C SER A 187 11.98 -12.33 4.92
N ALA A 188 12.24 -11.71 6.07
CA ALA A 188 13.58 -11.25 6.45
C ALA A 188 14.57 -12.42 6.58
N LEU A 189 14.13 -13.58 7.07
CA LEU A 189 14.96 -14.80 7.09
C LEU A 189 15.29 -15.28 5.67
N ILE A 190 14.33 -15.17 4.73
CA ILE A 190 14.59 -15.46 3.31
C ILE A 190 15.63 -14.51 2.74
N LEU A 191 15.52 -13.20 3.01
CA LEU A 191 16.54 -12.24 2.60
C LEU A 191 17.91 -12.56 3.21
N ALA A 192 17.97 -12.86 4.50
CA ALA A 192 19.19 -13.26 5.18
C ALA A 192 19.82 -14.50 4.53
N PHE A 193 19.01 -15.47 4.10
CA PHE A 193 19.47 -16.66 3.39
C PHE A 193 19.97 -16.32 1.97
N ILE A 194 19.28 -15.47 1.23
CA ILE A 194 19.69 -15.02 -0.11
C ILE A 194 21.05 -14.32 -0.05
N PHE A 195 21.22 -13.39 0.90
CA PHE A 195 22.46 -12.61 1.08
C PHE A 195 23.56 -13.31 1.90
N ARG A 196 23.39 -14.59 2.30
CA ARG A 196 24.32 -15.30 3.20
C ARG A 196 25.77 -15.36 2.75
N LYS A 197 26.02 -15.17 1.45
CA LYS A 197 27.39 -15.17 0.89
C LYS A 197 28.04 -13.79 0.91
N GLU A 198 27.30 -12.71 1.11
CA GLU A 198 27.75 -11.33 1.08
C GLU A 198 28.26 -10.90 2.48
N LYS A 199 29.43 -11.43 2.87
CA LYS A 199 30.00 -11.23 4.22
C LYS A 199 31.05 -10.11 4.27
N SER A 200 31.24 -9.34 3.21
CA SER A 200 32.21 -8.24 3.18
C SER A 200 31.88 -7.23 4.28
N PRO A 201 32.87 -6.79 5.07
CA PRO A 201 32.67 -5.78 6.12
C PRO A 201 32.28 -4.44 5.51
N ILE A 202 31.46 -3.68 6.23
CA ILE A 202 31.06 -2.34 5.80
C ILE A 202 32.09 -1.35 6.34
N PRO A 203 32.65 -0.46 5.49
CA PRO A 203 33.51 0.62 5.95
C PRO A 203 32.72 1.54 6.90
N THR A 204 33.35 1.92 8.01
CA THR A 204 32.75 2.86 8.97
C THR A 204 32.35 4.15 8.25
N GLN A 205 31.09 4.54 8.34
CA GLN A 205 30.62 5.79 7.74
C GLN A 205 31.27 6.97 8.46
N THR A 206 31.93 7.84 7.70
CA THR A 206 32.56 9.04 8.21
C THR A 206 31.69 10.28 8.20
N SER A 207 30.54 10.23 7.48
CA SER A 207 29.59 11.34 7.40
C SER A 207 28.21 10.89 7.89
N VAL A 208 27.68 11.58 8.89
CA VAL A 208 26.31 11.40 9.38
C VAL A 208 25.42 12.47 8.74
N THR A 209 24.27 12.06 8.21
CA THR A 209 23.27 12.99 7.65
C THR A 209 22.82 13.98 8.72
N LYS A 210 22.82 15.28 8.40
CA LYS A 210 22.29 16.31 9.28
C LYS A 210 20.81 16.55 8.95
N VAL A 211 19.95 16.40 9.95
CA VAL A 211 18.53 16.76 9.84
C VAL A 211 18.40 18.26 9.72
N THR A 212 17.62 18.71 8.76
CA THR A 212 17.39 20.14 8.49
C THR A 212 16.28 20.71 9.37
N ASP A 213 15.29 19.85 9.69
CA ASP A 213 14.11 20.23 10.47
C ASP A 213 13.48 19.01 11.16
N TYR A 214 13.10 19.15 12.44
CA TYR A 214 12.44 18.09 13.21
C TYR A 214 10.92 18.20 13.21
N VAL A 215 10.35 19.36 12.83
CA VAL A 215 8.90 19.59 12.84
C VAL A 215 8.14 18.62 11.94
N PRO A 216 8.57 18.30 10.71
CA PRO A 216 7.91 17.29 9.88
C PRO A 216 7.81 15.92 10.56
N THR A 217 8.85 15.53 11.29
CA THR A 217 8.84 14.27 12.05
C THR A 217 7.81 14.31 13.17
N VAL A 218 7.73 15.43 13.89
CA VAL A 218 6.72 15.63 14.97
C VAL A 218 5.31 15.61 14.38
N LEU A 219 5.10 16.20 13.20
CA LEU A 219 3.78 16.20 12.53
C LEU A 219 3.40 14.79 12.08
N LEU A 220 4.31 14.02 11.50
CA LEU A 220 4.04 12.64 11.08
C LEU A 220 3.71 11.75 12.28
N VAL A 221 4.51 11.81 13.35
CA VAL A 221 4.22 11.09 14.59
C VAL A 221 2.94 11.59 15.23
N GLY A 222 2.69 12.90 15.21
CA GLY A 222 1.46 13.53 15.66
C GLY A 222 0.23 13.01 14.91
N THR A 223 0.33 12.77 13.61
CA THR A 223 -0.75 12.15 12.83
C THR A 223 -1.10 10.78 13.40
N ILE A 224 -0.10 9.93 13.62
CA ILE A 224 -0.30 8.59 14.18
C ILE A 224 -0.96 8.68 15.57
N VAL A 225 -0.45 9.56 16.43
CA VAL A 225 -1.00 9.77 17.79
C VAL A 225 -2.45 10.24 17.71
N LEU A 226 -2.79 11.19 16.84
CA LEU A 226 -4.16 11.66 16.69
C LEU A 226 -5.09 10.60 16.13
N LEU A 227 -4.63 9.75 15.18
CA LEU A 227 -5.40 8.61 14.69
C LEU A 227 -5.65 7.57 15.79
N ILE A 228 -4.66 7.33 16.65
CA ILE A 228 -4.82 6.50 17.86
C ILE A 228 -5.86 7.12 18.79
N CYS A 229 -5.76 8.40 19.11
CA CYS A 229 -6.75 9.09 19.94
C CYS A 229 -8.16 9.05 19.32
N ALA A 230 -8.27 9.26 18.01
CA ALA A 230 -9.54 9.16 17.29
C ALA A 230 -10.15 7.75 17.31
N SER A 231 -9.34 6.70 17.50
CA SER A 231 -9.83 5.33 17.63
C SER A 231 -10.69 5.11 18.89
N PHE A 232 -10.51 5.95 19.92
CA PHE A 232 -11.27 5.87 21.16
C PHE A 232 -12.50 6.79 21.21
N ILE A 233 -12.77 7.54 20.12
CA ILE A 233 -13.95 8.42 20.04
C ILE A 233 -15.12 7.62 19.45
N PRO A 234 -16.17 7.34 20.23
CA PRO A 234 -17.35 6.65 19.72
C PRO A 234 -18.14 7.56 18.76
N ASN A 235 -18.76 6.97 17.75
CA ASN A 235 -19.62 7.66 16.78
C ASN A 235 -18.96 8.88 16.10
N LYS A 236 -17.67 8.80 15.84
CA LYS A 236 -16.96 9.85 15.08
C LYS A 236 -17.47 9.88 13.64
N PRO A 237 -17.46 11.06 12.97
CA PRO A 237 -17.74 11.14 11.54
C PRO A 237 -16.78 10.26 10.72
N ASP A 238 -17.27 9.62 9.65
CA ASP A 238 -16.47 8.73 8.81
C ASP A 238 -15.22 9.40 8.23
N VAL A 239 -15.30 10.69 7.92
CA VAL A 239 -14.19 11.49 7.38
C VAL A 239 -13.13 11.93 8.40
N THR A 240 -13.26 11.54 9.67
CA THR A 240 -12.39 12.02 10.77
C THR A 240 -10.91 11.73 10.50
N ASN A 241 -10.56 10.53 10.05
CA ASN A 241 -9.18 10.15 9.81
C ASN A 241 -8.57 10.98 8.67
N GLY A 242 -9.33 11.18 7.58
CA GLY A 242 -8.93 12.05 6.47
C GLY A 242 -8.72 13.51 6.90
N LEU A 243 -9.63 14.03 7.72
CA LEU A 243 -9.51 15.41 8.25
C LEU A 243 -8.28 15.57 9.14
N ILE A 244 -7.93 14.60 9.98
CA ILE A 244 -6.71 14.62 10.80
C ILE A 244 -5.48 14.72 9.89
N CYS A 245 -5.38 13.87 8.87
CA CYS A 245 -4.25 13.88 7.94
C CYS A 245 -4.13 15.23 7.20
N CYS A 246 -5.24 15.76 6.67
CA CYS A 246 -5.25 17.04 5.98
C CYS A 246 -4.97 18.22 6.92
N ALA A 247 -5.49 18.20 8.15
CA ALA A 247 -5.25 19.28 9.12
C ALA A 247 -3.76 19.35 9.50
N LEU A 248 -3.10 18.21 9.75
CA LEU A 248 -1.68 18.21 10.05
C LEU A 248 -0.81 18.56 8.83
N LEU A 249 -1.23 18.18 7.63
CA LEU A 249 -0.59 18.70 6.41
C LEU A 249 -0.71 20.22 6.33
N ALA A 250 -1.90 20.79 6.56
CA ALA A 250 -2.09 22.22 6.56
C ALA A 250 -1.20 22.94 7.59
N VAL A 251 -1.10 22.39 8.82
CA VAL A 251 -0.17 22.89 9.85
C VAL A 251 1.28 22.83 9.35
N GLY A 252 1.69 21.74 8.72
CA GLY A 252 3.02 21.58 8.14
C GLY A 252 3.31 22.61 7.04
N LEU A 253 2.37 22.85 6.15
CA LEU A 253 2.49 23.86 5.09
C LEU A 253 2.58 25.28 5.65
N ILE A 254 1.73 25.63 6.63
CA ILE A 254 1.76 26.93 7.30
C ILE A 254 3.10 27.14 8.01
N TYR A 255 3.57 26.12 8.74
CA TYR A 255 4.88 26.17 9.39
C TYR A 255 6.01 26.39 8.37
N HIS A 256 5.99 25.64 7.27
CA HIS A 256 7.01 25.74 6.22
C HIS A 256 7.03 27.12 5.58
N PHE A 257 5.84 27.67 5.27
CA PHE A 257 5.68 29.03 4.79
C PHE A 257 6.19 30.09 5.78
N ALA A 258 5.84 29.95 7.08
CA ALA A 258 6.29 30.89 8.12
C ALA A 258 7.82 30.89 8.29
N LYS A 259 8.48 29.75 7.99
CA LYS A 259 9.94 29.60 8.09
C LYS A 259 10.67 30.15 6.87
N THR A 260 10.14 29.96 5.67
CA THR A 260 10.82 30.30 4.40
C THR A 260 10.39 31.66 3.85
N GLY A 261 9.15 32.07 4.14
CA GLY A 261 8.53 33.28 3.58
C GLY A 261 8.14 33.14 2.10
N GLU A 262 8.39 31.99 1.48
CA GLU A 262 8.18 31.76 0.05
C GLU A 262 7.01 30.79 -0.20
N ILE A 263 5.96 31.29 -0.86
CA ILE A 263 4.81 30.45 -1.30
C ILE A 263 5.27 29.36 -2.27
N ALA A 264 6.32 29.60 -3.05
CA ALA A 264 6.86 28.64 -3.99
C ALA A 264 7.35 27.33 -3.32
N GLU A 265 7.83 27.42 -2.08
CA GLU A 265 8.29 26.24 -1.33
C GLU A 265 7.13 25.39 -0.79
N MET A 266 5.94 25.95 -0.60
CA MET A 266 4.73 25.14 -0.31
C MET A 266 4.33 24.26 -1.50
N ALA A 267 4.76 24.61 -2.70
CA ALA A 267 4.44 23.84 -3.90
C ALA A 267 5.10 22.45 -3.92
N GLY A 268 6.22 22.25 -3.25
CA GLY A 268 6.89 20.96 -3.15
C GLY A 268 5.99 19.87 -2.56
N PRO A 269 5.57 20.00 -1.29
CA PRO A 269 4.68 19.04 -0.64
C PRO A 269 3.31 18.91 -1.32
N LEU A 270 2.76 19.98 -1.90
CA LEU A 270 1.50 19.91 -2.64
C LEU A 270 1.65 19.18 -3.98
N LYS A 271 2.77 19.33 -4.67
CA LYS A 271 3.06 18.62 -5.91
C LYS A 271 3.37 17.13 -5.69
N SER A 272 3.76 16.75 -4.49
CA SER A 272 3.99 15.33 -4.14
C SER A 272 2.69 14.57 -3.94
N ILE A 273 1.56 15.26 -3.76
CA ILE A 273 0.25 14.62 -3.73
C ILE A 273 0.01 14.03 -5.11
N ASP A 274 -0.08 12.71 -5.16
CA ASP A 274 -0.30 11.97 -6.40
C ASP A 274 -1.74 12.11 -6.87
N LEU A 275 -1.98 13.18 -7.64
CA LEU A 275 -3.29 13.46 -8.24
C LEU A 275 -3.71 12.37 -9.25
N GLU A 276 -2.75 11.61 -9.81
CA GLU A 276 -3.08 10.50 -10.69
C GLU A 276 -3.71 9.35 -9.88
N THR A 277 -3.16 8.99 -8.74
CA THR A 277 -3.76 7.99 -7.82
C THR A 277 -5.11 8.46 -7.28
N ILE A 278 -5.25 9.73 -6.88
CA ILE A 278 -6.53 10.28 -6.44
C ILE A 278 -7.57 10.23 -7.58
N GLY A 279 -7.19 10.65 -8.78
CA GLY A 279 -8.04 10.60 -9.98
C GLY A 279 -8.45 9.17 -10.35
N LEU A 280 -7.51 8.22 -10.24
CA LEU A 280 -7.78 6.80 -10.42
C LEU A 280 -8.87 6.31 -9.44
N LEU A 281 -8.73 6.63 -8.16
CA LEU A 281 -9.68 6.22 -7.12
C LEU A 281 -11.05 6.86 -7.33
N VAL A 282 -11.11 8.16 -7.64
CA VAL A 282 -12.38 8.82 -7.96
C VAL A 282 -13.07 8.11 -9.13
N GLY A 283 -12.34 7.85 -10.23
CA GLY A 283 -12.88 7.12 -11.38
C GLY A 283 -13.36 5.71 -11.03
N LEU A 284 -12.58 4.98 -10.22
CA LEU A 284 -12.94 3.63 -9.75
C LEU A 284 -14.18 3.65 -8.86
N PHE A 285 -14.27 4.57 -7.90
CA PHE A 285 -15.45 4.69 -7.04
C PHE A 285 -16.72 4.98 -7.82
N LEU A 286 -16.65 5.89 -8.77
CA LEU A 286 -17.79 6.21 -9.66
C LEU A 286 -18.21 4.99 -10.52
N MET A 287 -17.22 4.31 -11.11
CA MET A 287 -17.44 3.11 -11.90
C MET A 287 -18.04 1.98 -11.06
N ILE A 288 -17.49 1.73 -9.87
CA ILE A 288 -17.95 0.69 -8.95
C ILE A 288 -19.36 1.01 -8.45
N GLY A 289 -19.64 2.28 -8.11
CA GLY A 289 -20.98 2.75 -7.75
C GLY A 289 -22.01 2.45 -8.87
N GLY A 290 -21.64 2.72 -10.14
CA GLY A 290 -22.47 2.41 -11.29
C GLY A 290 -22.67 0.91 -11.51
N VAL A 291 -21.62 0.12 -11.40
CA VAL A 291 -21.66 -1.35 -11.51
C VAL A 291 -22.53 -1.95 -10.40
N SER A 292 -22.41 -1.43 -9.16
CA SER A 292 -23.22 -1.84 -8.01
C SER A 292 -24.70 -1.51 -8.23
N ASN A 293 -24.99 -0.28 -8.64
CA ASN A 293 -26.38 0.16 -8.93
C ASN A 293 -27.08 -0.68 -10.03
N MET A 294 -26.29 -1.24 -10.95
CA MET A 294 -26.77 -2.12 -12.02
C MET A 294 -26.91 -3.60 -11.61
N GLY A 295 -26.65 -3.96 -10.33
CA GLY A 295 -26.75 -5.32 -9.79
C GLY A 295 -25.65 -6.28 -10.27
N VAL A 296 -24.54 -5.76 -10.82
CA VAL A 296 -23.44 -6.60 -11.32
C VAL A 296 -22.65 -7.17 -10.14
N ILE A 297 -22.48 -6.39 -9.07
CA ILE A 297 -21.79 -6.81 -7.84
C ILE A 297 -22.52 -8.01 -7.22
N ASP A 298 -23.85 -7.94 -7.11
CA ASP A 298 -24.67 -9.02 -6.56
C ASP A 298 -24.57 -10.30 -7.40
N ALA A 299 -24.54 -10.14 -8.73
CA ALA A 299 -24.36 -11.27 -9.64
C ALA A 299 -22.96 -11.91 -9.50
N ALA A 300 -21.92 -11.11 -9.35
CA ALA A 300 -20.56 -11.59 -9.12
C ALA A 300 -20.44 -12.30 -7.77
N ALA A 301 -21.02 -11.73 -6.71
CA ALA A 301 -21.09 -12.34 -5.39
C ALA A 301 -21.83 -13.69 -5.42
N ALA A 302 -22.97 -13.77 -6.12
CA ALA A 302 -23.73 -15.02 -6.28
C ALA A 302 -22.94 -16.09 -7.05
N MET A 303 -22.17 -15.71 -8.06
CA MET A 303 -21.29 -16.62 -8.79
C MET A 303 -20.19 -17.18 -7.88
N LEU A 304 -19.57 -16.33 -7.08
CA LEU A 304 -18.55 -16.76 -6.12
C LEU A 304 -19.13 -17.65 -5.03
N ALA A 305 -20.30 -17.29 -4.46
CA ALA A 305 -20.99 -18.11 -3.47
C ALA A 305 -21.29 -19.52 -4.00
N LYS A 306 -21.78 -19.61 -5.25
CA LYS A 306 -22.04 -20.88 -5.91
C LYS A 306 -20.76 -21.67 -6.18
N ALA A 307 -19.70 -21.00 -6.64
CA ALA A 307 -18.41 -21.64 -6.91
C ALA A 307 -17.75 -22.20 -5.64
N GLY A 308 -17.92 -21.50 -4.50
CA GLY A 308 -17.40 -21.95 -3.19
C GLY A 308 -18.29 -22.99 -2.49
N GLY A 309 -19.45 -23.34 -3.06
CA GLY A 309 -20.39 -24.30 -2.45
C GLY A 309 -20.92 -23.87 -1.07
N GLY A 310 -20.89 -22.59 -0.75
CA GLY A 310 -21.26 -22.03 0.56
C GLY A 310 -20.20 -22.28 1.66
N ASN A 311 -19.05 -22.86 1.34
CA ASN A 311 -17.98 -23.11 2.30
C ASN A 311 -17.06 -21.89 2.42
N LEU A 312 -17.06 -21.26 3.61
CA LEU A 312 -16.25 -20.06 3.89
C LEU A 312 -14.74 -20.30 3.69
N PHE A 313 -14.23 -21.47 4.06
CA PHE A 313 -12.82 -21.80 3.89
C PHE A 313 -12.40 -21.87 2.42
N VAL A 314 -13.25 -22.48 1.59
CA VAL A 314 -13.00 -22.56 0.13
C VAL A 314 -13.00 -21.16 -0.46
N LEU A 315 -13.97 -20.32 -0.11
CA LEU A 315 -14.06 -18.93 -0.57
C LEU A 315 -12.85 -18.11 -0.12
N TYR A 316 -12.51 -18.19 1.15
CA TYR A 316 -11.32 -17.57 1.71
C TYR A 316 -10.05 -17.97 0.94
N THR A 317 -9.86 -19.27 0.75
CA THR A 317 -8.70 -19.81 0.01
C THR A 317 -8.66 -19.29 -1.42
N VAL A 318 -9.80 -19.33 -2.13
CA VAL A 318 -9.89 -18.81 -3.50
C VAL A 318 -9.61 -17.32 -3.55
N ILE A 319 -10.18 -16.52 -2.64
CA ILE A 319 -9.96 -15.07 -2.60
C ILE A 319 -8.47 -14.76 -2.35
N VAL A 320 -7.84 -15.39 -1.35
CA VAL A 320 -6.42 -15.14 -1.06
C VAL A 320 -5.54 -15.48 -2.25
N TRP A 321 -5.62 -16.71 -2.76
CA TRP A 321 -4.69 -17.17 -3.79
C TRP A 321 -4.98 -16.57 -5.17
N ALA A 322 -6.24 -16.32 -5.51
CA ALA A 322 -6.60 -15.55 -6.70
C ALA A 322 -6.08 -14.12 -6.60
N SER A 323 -6.17 -13.48 -5.42
CA SER A 323 -5.62 -12.14 -5.18
C SER A 323 -4.11 -12.12 -5.39
N VAL A 324 -3.37 -13.12 -4.87
CA VAL A 324 -1.92 -13.25 -5.11
C VAL A 324 -1.61 -13.34 -6.59
N LEU A 325 -2.32 -14.20 -7.32
CA LEU A 325 -2.06 -14.41 -8.76
C LEU A 325 -2.41 -13.17 -9.60
N ILE A 326 -3.55 -12.54 -9.31
CA ILE A 326 -4.03 -11.38 -10.07
C ILE A 326 -3.12 -10.18 -9.79
N SER A 327 -2.84 -9.90 -8.50
CA SER A 327 -2.01 -8.76 -8.11
C SER A 327 -0.53 -8.92 -8.53
N ALA A 328 -0.08 -10.12 -8.83
CA ALA A 328 1.24 -10.30 -9.44
C ALA A 328 1.40 -9.57 -10.78
N PHE A 329 0.31 -9.29 -11.50
CA PHE A 329 0.32 -8.66 -12.83
C PHE A 329 -0.52 -7.39 -12.92
N ILE A 330 -1.46 -7.21 -12.01
CA ILE A 330 -2.37 -6.06 -11.94
C ILE A 330 -2.06 -5.29 -10.66
N ASP A 331 -2.01 -3.97 -10.75
CA ASP A 331 -1.84 -3.09 -9.59
C ASP A 331 -2.90 -3.41 -8.51
N ASN A 332 -2.48 -3.43 -7.24
CA ASN A 332 -3.32 -3.80 -6.11
C ASN A 332 -4.50 -2.85 -5.89
N ILE A 333 -4.35 -1.55 -6.17
CA ILE A 333 -5.38 -0.54 -5.92
C ILE A 333 -6.68 -0.82 -6.70
N PRO A 334 -6.70 -0.89 -8.04
CA PRO A 334 -7.93 -1.16 -8.79
C PRO A 334 -8.52 -2.54 -8.48
N TYR A 335 -7.69 -3.52 -8.20
CA TYR A 335 -8.14 -4.86 -7.86
C TYR A 335 -8.89 -4.87 -6.51
N VAL A 336 -8.28 -4.32 -5.45
CA VAL A 336 -8.90 -4.25 -4.11
C VAL A 336 -10.17 -3.41 -4.14
N ALA A 337 -10.15 -2.24 -4.81
CA ALA A 337 -11.33 -1.39 -4.96
C ALA A 337 -12.54 -2.16 -5.50
N THR A 338 -12.32 -3.02 -6.49
CA THR A 338 -13.39 -3.82 -7.11
C THR A 338 -13.84 -4.98 -6.23
N MET A 339 -12.90 -5.64 -5.55
CA MET A 339 -13.22 -6.82 -4.75
C MET A 339 -13.90 -6.49 -3.42
N ILE A 340 -13.67 -5.31 -2.86
CA ILE A 340 -14.32 -4.88 -1.61
C ILE A 340 -15.85 -5.03 -1.68
N PRO A 341 -16.60 -4.41 -2.61
CA PRO A 341 -18.02 -4.53 -2.66
C PRO A 341 -18.49 -5.95 -3.05
N VAL A 342 -17.72 -6.70 -3.82
CA VAL A 342 -18.01 -8.10 -4.15
C VAL A 342 -17.98 -8.97 -2.88
N ILE A 343 -16.97 -8.77 -2.02
CA ILE A 343 -16.88 -9.48 -0.73
C ILE A 343 -18.03 -9.07 0.19
N ALA A 344 -18.41 -7.79 0.25
CA ALA A 344 -19.55 -7.32 1.03
C ALA A 344 -20.85 -8.03 0.60
N GLY A 345 -21.11 -8.07 -0.70
CA GLY A 345 -22.26 -8.78 -1.28
C GLY A 345 -22.23 -10.28 -1.00
N LEU A 346 -21.03 -10.91 -1.12
CA LEU A 346 -20.85 -12.33 -0.84
C LEU A 346 -21.12 -12.66 0.64
N ALA A 347 -20.58 -11.87 1.56
CA ALA A 347 -20.78 -12.06 3.00
C ALA A 347 -22.25 -11.90 3.39
N THR A 348 -22.95 -10.89 2.81
CA THR A 348 -24.38 -10.66 3.00
C THR A 348 -25.21 -11.85 2.52
N GLN A 349 -24.92 -12.40 1.33
CA GLN A 349 -25.64 -13.55 0.77
C GLN A 349 -25.46 -14.84 1.58
N LEU A 350 -24.26 -15.01 2.16
CA LEU A 350 -23.95 -16.20 2.97
C LEU A 350 -24.32 -16.03 4.44
N GLY A 351 -24.59 -14.79 4.90
CA GLY A 351 -24.83 -14.50 6.31
C GLY A 351 -23.61 -14.74 7.20
N VAL A 352 -22.39 -14.47 6.68
CA VAL A 352 -21.11 -14.69 7.38
C VAL A 352 -20.39 -13.40 7.66
N ASP A 353 -19.49 -13.41 8.66
CA ASP A 353 -18.57 -12.29 8.92
C ASP A 353 -17.63 -12.10 7.71
N PRO A 354 -17.56 -10.91 7.10
CA PRO A 354 -16.67 -10.64 5.98
C PRO A 354 -15.20 -10.51 6.36
N THR A 355 -14.86 -10.38 7.63
CA THR A 355 -13.51 -10.08 8.13
C THR A 355 -12.43 -11.01 7.55
N PRO A 356 -12.56 -12.35 7.61
CA PRO A 356 -11.52 -13.22 7.05
C PRO A 356 -11.34 -13.03 5.55
N LEU A 357 -12.41 -12.76 4.81
CA LEU A 357 -12.38 -12.55 3.37
C LEU A 357 -11.68 -11.24 3.02
N TYR A 358 -11.95 -10.17 3.77
CA TYR A 358 -11.30 -8.87 3.60
C TYR A 358 -9.82 -8.89 3.97
N PHE A 359 -9.47 -9.50 5.11
CA PHE A 359 -8.06 -9.65 5.51
C PHE A 359 -7.30 -10.56 4.53
N GLY A 360 -7.98 -11.59 4.02
CA GLY A 360 -7.45 -12.43 2.96
C GLY A 360 -7.22 -11.68 1.65
N LEU A 361 -8.18 -10.82 1.25
CA LEU A 361 -8.05 -9.95 0.08
C LEU A 361 -6.85 -9.01 0.23
N LEU A 362 -6.76 -8.28 1.36
CA LEU A 362 -5.67 -7.33 1.58
C LEU A 362 -4.31 -8.02 1.55
N SER A 363 -4.17 -9.12 2.31
CA SER A 363 -2.93 -9.89 2.33
C SER A 363 -2.59 -10.45 0.95
N GLY A 364 -3.54 -11.08 0.26
CA GLY A 364 -3.33 -11.64 -1.07
C GLY A 364 -2.96 -10.58 -2.12
N ALA A 365 -3.68 -9.46 -2.14
CA ALA A 365 -3.47 -8.40 -3.11
C ALA A 365 -2.15 -7.64 -2.87
N THR A 366 -1.88 -7.22 -1.63
CA THR A 366 -0.67 -6.46 -1.33
C THR A 366 0.59 -7.32 -1.46
N LEU A 367 0.57 -8.53 -0.90
CA LEU A 367 1.74 -9.43 -0.97
C LEU A 367 1.94 -10.03 -2.36
N GLY A 368 0.86 -10.31 -3.09
CA GLY A 368 0.92 -10.87 -4.44
C GLY A 368 1.68 -9.98 -5.43
N GLY A 369 1.58 -8.65 -5.28
CA GLY A 369 2.32 -7.69 -6.06
C GLY A 369 3.85 -7.87 -5.99
N ASN A 370 4.37 -8.48 -4.93
CA ASN A 370 5.78 -8.77 -4.76
C ASN A 370 6.30 -9.93 -5.63
N CYS A 371 5.42 -10.71 -6.26
CA CYS A 371 5.83 -11.82 -7.12
C CYS A 371 6.52 -11.37 -8.39
N THR A 372 6.19 -10.19 -8.94
CA THR A 372 6.71 -9.73 -10.23
C THR A 372 7.24 -8.30 -10.19
N PRO A 373 8.09 -7.93 -11.16
CA PRO A 373 8.62 -6.56 -11.29
C PRO A 373 7.56 -5.47 -11.49
N ILE A 374 6.36 -5.84 -11.92
CA ILE A 374 5.28 -4.92 -12.32
C ILE A 374 4.04 -5.00 -11.43
N GLY A 375 4.00 -5.94 -10.48
CA GLY A 375 2.82 -6.19 -9.66
C GLY A 375 2.55 -5.14 -8.58
N ALA A 376 3.55 -4.31 -8.25
CA ALA A 376 3.39 -3.22 -7.29
C ALA A 376 4.16 -1.98 -7.72
N SER A 377 3.61 -0.80 -7.42
CA SER A 377 4.20 0.50 -7.77
C SER A 377 5.59 0.69 -7.12
N ALA A 378 5.81 0.17 -5.91
CA ALA A 378 7.11 0.16 -5.23
C ALA A 378 8.18 -0.59 -6.04
N ASN A 379 7.84 -1.73 -6.66
CA ASN A 379 8.75 -2.51 -7.49
C ASN A 379 9.14 -1.75 -8.76
N ILE A 380 8.14 -1.16 -9.42
CA ILE A 380 8.34 -0.34 -10.63
C ILE A 380 9.26 0.83 -10.32
N THR A 381 9.04 1.50 -9.19
CA THR A 381 9.86 2.62 -8.71
C THR A 381 11.29 2.20 -8.44
N GLY A 382 11.50 1.13 -7.68
CA GLY A 382 12.84 0.60 -7.39
C GLY A 382 13.62 0.21 -8.65
N ILE A 383 12.96 -0.48 -9.59
CA ILE A 383 13.54 -0.82 -10.88
C ILE A 383 13.81 0.44 -11.73
N GLY A 384 12.93 1.43 -11.67
CA GLY A 384 13.11 2.72 -12.34
C GLY A 384 14.36 3.46 -11.85
N ILE A 385 14.61 3.47 -10.54
CA ILE A 385 15.83 4.04 -9.95
C ILE A 385 17.07 3.29 -10.45
N LEU A 386 17.07 1.97 -10.39
CA LEU A 386 18.19 1.14 -10.88
C LEU A 386 18.50 1.42 -12.35
N ARG A 387 17.49 1.54 -13.19
CA ARG A 387 17.66 1.84 -14.62
C ARG A 387 18.27 3.22 -14.88
N ARG A 388 17.86 4.24 -14.11
CA ARG A 388 18.41 5.60 -14.18
C ARG A 388 19.90 5.61 -13.79
N GLU A 389 20.30 4.74 -12.89
CA GLU A 389 21.69 4.54 -12.45
C GLU A 389 22.49 3.60 -13.37
N GLY A 390 21.91 3.17 -14.49
CA GLY A 390 22.59 2.34 -15.50
C GLY A 390 22.59 0.84 -15.21
N TYR A 391 21.84 0.38 -14.20
CA TYR A 391 21.75 -1.05 -13.89
C TYR A 391 20.64 -1.73 -14.70
N THR A 392 20.92 -2.91 -15.22
CA THR A 392 19.93 -3.75 -15.89
C THR A 392 19.33 -4.74 -14.90
N VAL A 393 18.01 -4.71 -14.74
CA VAL A 393 17.26 -5.64 -13.88
C VAL A 393 16.58 -6.67 -14.80
N ARG A 394 16.99 -7.92 -14.70
CA ARG A 394 16.33 -9.03 -15.41
C ARG A 394 15.17 -9.55 -14.56
N ASN A 395 14.11 -10.01 -15.20
CA ASN A 395 12.96 -10.62 -14.48
C ASN A 395 13.40 -11.77 -13.56
N ALA A 396 14.39 -12.57 -14.00
CA ALA A 396 14.94 -13.66 -13.20
C ALA A 396 15.59 -13.21 -11.88
N ASP A 397 16.23 -12.02 -11.88
CA ASP A 397 16.85 -11.47 -10.67
C ASP A 397 15.78 -11.02 -9.66
N PHE A 398 14.65 -10.50 -10.17
CA PHE A 398 13.50 -10.14 -9.34
C PHE A 398 12.83 -11.41 -8.79
N PHE A 399 12.52 -12.39 -9.63
CA PHE A 399 11.82 -13.62 -9.22
C PHE A 399 12.58 -14.42 -8.15
N LYS A 400 13.91 -14.42 -8.18
CA LYS A 400 14.74 -15.09 -7.16
C LYS A 400 14.53 -14.53 -5.74
N ILE A 401 14.13 -13.27 -5.63
CA ILE A 401 13.88 -12.60 -4.35
C ILE A 401 12.38 -12.52 -4.10
N GLY A 402 11.62 -11.98 -5.04
CA GLY A 402 10.21 -11.67 -4.88
C GLY A 402 9.34 -12.90 -4.61
N ILE A 403 9.53 -14.00 -5.36
CA ILE A 403 8.70 -15.20 -5.19
C ILE A 403 8.91 -15.84 -3.81
N PRO A 404 10.16 -16.21 -3.38
CA PRO A 404 10.34 -16.81 -2.06
C PRO A 404 9.93 -15.87 -0.93
N PHE A 405 10.17 -14.56 -1.08
CA PHE A 405 9.75 -13.53 -0.14
C PHE A 405 8.23 -13.52 0.02
N THR A 406 7.50 -13.49 -1.10
CA THR A 406 6.03 -13.49 -1.10
C THR A 406 5.46 -14.74 -0.44
N PHE A 407 5.95 -15.94 -0.78
CA PHE A 407 5.45 -17.17 -0.17
C PHE A 407 5.76 -17.23 1.33
N ALA A 408 6.93 -16.75 1.77
CA ALA A 408 7.27 -16.66 3.19
C ALA A 408 6.38 -15.68 3.96
N ALA A 409 5.80 -14.68 3.29
CA ALA A 409 4.89 -13.74 3.89
C ALA A 409 3.43 -14.21 3.85
N ILE A 410 2.95 -14.68 2.70
CA ILE A 410 1.52 -14.96 2.51
C ILE A 410 1.07 -16.25 3.20
N VAL A 411 1.90 -17.29 3.23
CA VAL A 411 1.51 -18.58 3.84
C VAL A 411 1.23 -18.43 5.35
N PRO A 412 2.11 -17.79 6.14
CA PRO A 412 1.81 -17.57 7.56
C PRO A 412 0.63 -16.63 7.76
N ALA A 413 0.50 -15.55 6.95
CA ALA A 413 -0.65 -14.64 7.03
C ALA A 413 -1.97 -15.37 6.73
N TYR A 414 -2.00 -16.20 5.67
CA TYR A 414 -3.14 -17.05 5.32
C TYR A 414 -3.56 -17.96 6.48
N ILE A 415 -2.61 -18.66 7.09
CA ILE A 415 -2.89 -19.55 8.22
C ILE A 415 -3.36 -18.76 9.44
N TYR A 416 -2.67 -17.65 9.76
CA TYR A 416 -2.99 -16.80 10.90
C TYR A 416 -4.40 -16.23 10.84
N ILE A 417 -4.77 -15.63 9.70
CA ILE A 417 -6.08 -15.02 9.49
C ILE A 417 -7.17 -16.08 9.61
N TRP A 418 -6.98 -17.25 8.99
CA TRP A 418 -7.97 -18.31 9.07
C TRP A 418 -8.18 -18.82 10.49
N LEU A 419 -7.12 -19.08 11.24
CA LEU A 419 -7.20 -19.58 12.61
C LEU A 419 -7.87 -18.61 13.59
N LEU A 420 -7.75 -17.29 13.34
CA LEU A 420 -8.32 -16.29 14.24
C LEU A 420 -9.73 -15.82 13.81
N TYR A 421 -10.00 -15.74 12.53
CA TYR A 421 -11.22 -15.10 12.01
C TYR A 421 -12.09 -16.04 11.17
N GLY A 422 -11.57 -17.17 10.74
CA GLY A 422 -12.30 -18.14 9.90
C GLY A 422 -13.01 -19.26 10.68
N ILE A 423 -12.74 -19.37 12.00
CA ILE A 423 -13.27 -20.45 12.86
C ILE A 423 -14.21 -19.84 13.89
#